data_f0d11a8b5b182f587aa988081ccd3449
#
_entry.id   f0d11a8b5b182f587aa988081ccd3449
#
_cell.length_a   1.000
_cell.length_b   1.000
_cell.length_c   1.000
_cell.angle_alpha   90.00
_cell.angle_beta   90.00
_cell.angle_gamma   90.00
#
_symmetry.space_group_name_H-M   'P 1'
#
loop_
_entity.id
_entity.type
_entity.pdbx_description
1 polymer ?
#
loop_
_entity_poly.entity_id
_entity_poly.type
_entity_poly.pdbx_seq_one_letter_code
_entity_poly.pdbx_strand_id
1 'polypeptide(L)'
;MLKTNSNVNDSQRKTVIILTVLVVISMASRLLFMGTHLEGWDSIDFALGLHDYDIAYYQPHFPGYPVFMSFCWLVHIFTDSDVFALIVPGVVFGSITLVPLFYTARRMFAEKVAWLTVILFILNPLCWLQSEKALSDAVGLFFVIVSAQLL
;
A
#
# COMPACT_ATOMS: atom_id res chain seq x y z
N MET A 1 38.31 -16.46 0.24
CA MET A 1 37.03 -16.39 -0.55
C MET A 1 35.77 -16.65 0.27
N LEU A 2 35.77 -17.38 1.38
CA LEU A 2 34.55 -17.68 2.19
C LEU A 2 34.05 -16.51 3.10
N LYS A 3 34.90 -15.57 3.47
CA LYS A 3 34.56 -14.42 4.35
C LYS A 3 33.70 -13.35 3.68
N THR A 4 33.77 -13.25 2.35
CA THR A 4 33.00 -12.25 1.58
C THR A 4 31.52 -12.62 1.46
N ASN A 5 31.18 -13.90 1.32
CA ASN A 5 29.80 -14.37 1.20
C ASN A 5 29.00 -14.23 2.52
N SER A 6 29.64 -14.43 3.67
CA SER A 6 28.98 -14.29 4.97
C SER A 6 28.61 -12.84 5.28
N ASN A 7 29.46 -11.88 4.93
CA ASN A 7 29.20 -10.46 5.14
C ASN A 7 28.07 -9.91 4.23
N VAL A 8 27.99 -10.39 2.99
CA VAL A 8 26.91 -10.00 2.04
C VAL A 8 25.56 -10.53 2.53
N ASN A 9 25.51 -11.80 2.98
CA ASN A 9 24.28 -12.38 3.52
C ASN A 9 23.81 -11.67 4.80
N ASP A 10 24.73 -11.27 5.68
CA ASP A 10 24.39 -10.55 6.91
C ASP A 10 23.85 -9.15 6.62
N SER A 11 24.44 -8.43 5.65
CA SER A 11 23.94 -7.13 5.21
C SER A 11 22.53 -7.21 4.59
N GLN A 12 22.28 -8.19 3.72
CA GLN A 12 20.96 -8.40 3.12
C GLN A 12 19.91 -8.76 4.17
N ARG A 13 20.24 -9.61 5.12
CA ARG A 13 19.37 -9.98 6.23
C ARG A 13 18.98 -8.77 7.08
N LYS A 14 19.93 -7.91 7.41
CA LYS A 14 19.66 -6.64 8.12
C LYS A 14 18.70 -5.76 7.36
N THR A 15 18.90 -5.57 6.05
CA THR A 15 18.02 -4.79 5.18
C THR A 15 16.58 -5.33 5.23
N VAL A 16 16.40 -6.64 5.07
CA VAL A 16 15.07 -7.29 5.12
C VAL A 16 14.41 -7.07 6.49
N ILE A 17 15.15 -7.27 7.58
CA ILE A 17 14.62 -7.06 8.95
C ILE A 17 14.16 -5.62 9.13
N ILE A 18 14.99 -4.64 8.75
CA ILE A 18 14.66 -3.21 8.91
C ILE A 18 13.43 -2.86 8.07
N LEU A 19 13.35 -3.29 6.81
CA LEU A 19 12.18 -3.06 5.96
C LEU A 19 10.92 -3.69 6.54
N THR A 20 11.00 -4.93 7.05
CA THR A 20 9.86 -5.59 7.69
C THR A 20 9.37 -4.81 8.91
N VAL A 21 10.28 -4.35 9.76
CA VAL A 21 9.94 -3.53 10.93
C VAL A 21 9.27 -2.22 10.51
N LEU A 22 9.81 -1.54 9.50
CA LEU A 22 9.22 -0.30 8.99
C LEU A 22 7.84 -0.52 8.36
N VAL A 23 7.63 -1.61 7.63
CA VAL A 23 6.31 -1.98 7.10
C VAL A 23 5.31 -2.22 8.23
N VAL A 24 5.70 -2.96 9.27
CA VAL A 24 4.83 -3.24 10.43
C VAL A 24 4.48 -1.95 11.17
N ILE A 25 5.45 -1.09 11.45
CA ILE A 25 5.23 0.21 12.10
C ILE A 25 4.31 1.09 11.24
N SER A 26 4.57 1.15 9.93
CA SER A 26 3.76 1.91 8.97
C SER A 26 2.32 1.41 8.94
N MET A 27 2.12 0.09 8.89
CA MET A 27 0.79 -0.54 8.92
C MET A 27 0.08 -0.27 10.25
N ALA A 28 0.75 -0.47 11.38
CA ALA A 28 0.19 -0.22 12.70
C ALA A 28 -0.23 1.25 12.87
N SER A 29 0.59 2.21 12.43
CA SER A 29 0.25 3.63 12.52
C SER A 29 -1.02 3.96 11.72
N ARG A 30 -1.20 3.40 10.52
CA ARG A 30 -2.39 3.63 9.70
C ARG A 30 -3.63 2.96 10.26
N LEU A 31 -3.52 1.74 10.79
CA LEU A 31 -4.63 1.04 11.43
C LEU A 31 -5.13 1.77 12.68
N LEU A 32 -4.23 2.38 13.47
CA LEU A 32 -4.60 3.14 14.66
C LEU A 32 -5.37 4.42 14.35
N PHE A 33 -5.15 5.02 13.20
CA PHE A 33 -5.75 6.30 12.79
C PHE A 33 -6.68 6.16 11.57
N MET A 34 -7.02 4.93 11.18
CA MET A 34 -7.89 4.72 10.02
C MET A 34 -9.24 5.41 10.17
N GLY A 35 -9.76 5.91 9.06
CA GLY A 35 -11.07 6.56 9.01
C GLY A 35 -12.20 5.63 9.50
N THR A 36 -13.19 6.20 10.15
CA THR A 36 -14.36 5.46 10.66
C THR A 36 -15.61 5.68 9.82
N HIS A 37 -15.50 6.49 8.77
CA HIS A 37 -16.60 6.84 7.87
C HIS A 37 -16.08 7.12 6.45
N LEU A 38 -16.98 7.13 5.48
CA LEU A 38 -16.69 7.47 4.10
C LEU A 38 -16.65 8.99 3.93
N GLU A 39 -15.52 9.53 3.43
CA GLU A 39 -15.29 10.98 3.41
C GLU A 39 -15.57 11.65 2.05
N GLY A 40 -15.84 10.93 1.01
CA GLY A 40 -15.99 11.49 -0.33
C GLY A 40 -16.90 10.68 -1.24
N TRP A 41 -17.27 11.28 -2.36
CA TRP A 41 -18.12 10.63 -3.37
C TRP A 41 -17.50 9.30 -3.84
N ASP A 42 -16.22 9.29 -4.15
CA ASP A 42 -15.50 8.08 -4.60
C ASP A 42 -15.61 6.93 -3.57
N SER A 43 -15.49 7.25 -2.29
CA SER A 43 -15.62 6.27 -1.22
C SER A 43 -17.04 5.69 -1.13
N ILE A 44 -18.05 6.52 -1.38
CA ILE A 44 -19.46 6.08 -1.41
C ILE A 44 -19.70 5.19 -2.63
N ASP A 45 -19.20 5.58 -3.79
CA ASP A 45 -19.31 4.80 -5.03
C ASP A 45 -18.64 3.43 -4.89
N PHE A 46 -17.49 3.35 -4.22
CA PHE A 46 -16.85 2.09 -3.90
C PHE A 46 -17.68 1.24 -2.92
N ALA A 47 -18.30 1.85 -1.91
CA ALA A 47 -19.16 1.13 -0.98
C ALA A 47 -20.41 0.55 -1.68
N LEU A 48 -21.05 1.31 -2.55
CA LEU A 48 -22.14 0.80 -3.39
C LEU A 48 -21.66 -0.36 -4.25
N GLY A 49 -20.48 -0.25 -4.86
CA GLY A 49 -19.87 -1.30 -5.69
C GLY A 49 -19.47 -2.57 -4.93
N LEU A 50 -19.39 -2.55 -3.59
CA LEU A 50 -19.24 -3.77 -2.80
C LEU A 50 -20.48 -4.67 -2.86
N HIS A 51 -21.66 -4.07 -2.93
CA HIS A 51 -22.94 -4.75 -2.91
C HIS A 51 -23.52 -5.00 -4.30
N ASP A 52 -23.35 -4.02 -5.20
CA ASP A 52 -23.80 -4.12 -6.59
C ASP A 52 -22.78 -3.44 -7.52
N TYR A 53 -22.01 -4.26 -8.25
CA TYR A 53 -20.94 -3.76 -9.11
C TYR A 53 -21.49 -3.43 -10.48
N ASP A 54 -21.91 -2.17 -10.66
CA ASP A 54 -22.41 -1.64 -11.94
C ASP A 54 -21.83 -0.26 -12.29
N ILE A 55 -20.85 -0.25 -13.19
CA ILE A 55 -20.16 0.96 -13.62
C ILE A 55 -21.11 1.95 -14.30
N ALA A 56 -22.20 1.50 -14.91
CA ALA A 56 -23.16 2.37 -15.56
C ALA A 56 -23.96 3.23 -14.56
N TYR A 57 -24.07 2.75 -13.31
CA TYR A 57 -24.71 3.46 -12.20
C TYR A 57 -23.72 4.03 -11.18
N TYR A 58 -22.43 4.18 -11.55
CA TYR A 58 -21.37 4.67 -10.65
C TYR A 58 -21.17 3.77 -9.40
N GLN A 59 -21.30 2.46 -9.58
CA GLN A 59 -21.12 1.48 -8.52
C GLN A 59 -19.99 0.47 -8.87
N PRO A 60 -18.74 0.86 -8.82
CA PRO A 60 -18.17 2.20 -8.61
C PRO A 60 -18.10 3.03 -9.91
N HIS A 61 -17.70 4.31 -9.79
CA HIS A 61 -17.50 5.19 -10.95
C HIS A 61 -16.42 4.66 -11.91
N PHE A 62 -16.44 5.14 -13.15
CA PHE A 62 -15.45 4.75 -14.17
C PHE A 62 -14.02 5.06 -13.71
N PRO A 63 -13.02 4.15 -13.92
CA PRO A 63 -13.05 2.93 -14.74
C PRO A 63 -13.44 1.64 -13.98
N GLY A 64 -14.10 1.71 -12.83
CA GLY A 64 -14.59 0.56 -12.08
C GLY A 64 -13.58 -0.07 -11.11
N TYR A 65 -12.30 0.22 -11.24
CA TYR A 65 -11.22 -0.18 -10.34
C TYR A 65 -11.21 -1.68 -9.95
N PRO A 66 -11.29 -2.63 -10.92
CA PRO A 66 -11.56 -4.04 -10.60
C PRO A 66 -10.50 -4.67 -9.69
N VAL A 67 -9.24 -4.25 -9.79
CA VAL A 67 -8.16 -4.75 -8.93
C VAL A 67 -8.37 -4.30 -7.48
N PHE A 68 -8.65 -3.01 -7.26
CA PHE A 68 -8.94 -2.48 -5.93
C PHE A 68 -10.18 -3.15 -5.34
N MET A 69 -11.29 -3.19 -6.09
CA MET A 69 -12.54 -3.82 -5.65
C MET A 69 -12.38 -5.30 -5.32
N SER A 70 -11.54 -6.04 -6.06
CA SER A 70 -11.25 -7.44 -5.74
C SER A 70 -10.63 -7.61 -4.35
N PHE A 71 -9.71 -6.72 -3.96
CA PHE A 71 -9.15 -6.74 -2.59
C PHE A 71 -10.17 -6.31 -1.54
N CYS A 72 -11.04 -5.34 -1.86
CA CYS A 72 -12.11 -4.91 -0.97
C CYS A 72 -13.12 -6.04 -0.72
N TRP A 73 -13.57 -6.74 -1.75
CA TRP A 73 -14.43 -7.92 -1.62
C TRP A 73 -13.77 -9.02 -0.79
N LEU A 74 -12.48 -9.28 -1.01
CA LEU A 74 -11.76 -10.26 -0.21
C LEU A 74 -11.77 -9.92 1.28
N VAL A 75 -11.59 -8.66 1.64
CA VAL A 75 -11.68 -8.20 3.04
C VAL A 75 -13.13 -8.25 3.53
N HIS A 76 -14.10 -7.87 2.69
CA HIS A 76 -15.52 -7.85 3.04
C HIS A 76 -16.08 -9.23 3.39
N ILE A 77 -15.49 -10.34 2.89
CA ILE A 77 -15.84 -11.70 3.30
C ILE A 77 -15.65 -11.90 4.83
N PHE A 78 -14.75 -11.17 5.45
CA PHE A 78 -14.38 -11.32 6.87
C PHE A 78 -14.96 -10.24 7.78
N THR A 79 -15.72 -9.28 7.24
CA THR A 79 -16.29 -8.17 8.00
C THR A 79 -17.59 -7.66 7.37
N ASP A 80 -18.55 -7.26 8.19
CA ASP A 80 -19.78 -6.60 7.73
C ASP A 80 -19.61 -5.08 7.55
N SER A 81 -18.40 -4.55 7.79
CA SER A 81 -18.12 -3.12 7.68
C SER A 81 -17.57 -2.75 6.31
N ASP A 82 -18.35 -2.05 5.48
CA ASP A 82 -17.92 -1.51 4.19
C ASP A 82 -16.71 -0.59 4.34
N VAL A 83 -16.73 0.29 5.35
CA VAL A 83 -15.63 1.22 5.64
C VAL A 83 -14.33 0.45 5.87
N PHE A 84 -14.36 -0.57 6.70
CA PHE A 84 -13.17 -1.39 6.98
C PHE A 84 -12.70 -2.14 5.74
N ALA A 85 -13.63 -2.72 4.97
CA ALA A 85 -13.32 -3.46 3.75
C ALA A 85 -12.64 -2.59 2.68
N LEU A 86 -13.02 -1.32 2.59
CA LEU A 86 -12.46 -0.37 1.63
C LEU A 86 -11.12 0.24 2.09
N ILE A 87 -10.91 0.43 3.39
CA ILE A 87 -9.68 1.05 3.91
C ILE A 87 -8.52 0.04 4.00
N VAL A 88 -8.77 -1.19 4.44
CA VAL A 88 -7.71 -2.18 4.67
C VAL A 88 -6.79 -2.41 3.47
N PRO A 89 -7.27 -2.54 2.22
CA PRO A 89 -6.39 -2.63 1.07
C PRO A 89 -5.43 -1.43 0.95
N GLY A 90 -5.92 -0.21 1.17
CA GLY A 90 -5.11 1.01 1.18
C GLY A 90 -3.99 0.96 2.23
N VAL A 91 -4.32 0.57 3.46
CA VAL A 91 -3.37 0.41 4.57
C VAL A 91 -2.31 -0.64 4.24
N VAL A 92 -2.72 -1.81 3.76
CA VAL A 92 -1.80 -2.92 3.43
C VAL A 92 -0.87 -2.50 2.30
N PHE A 93 -1.43 -2.11 1.15
CA PHE A 93 -0.63 -1.77 -0.04
C PHE A 93 0.22 -0.52 0.17
N GLY A 94 -0.31 0.51 0.86
CA GLY A 94 0.46 1.70 1.22
C GLY A 94 1.65 1.40 2.13
N SER A 95 1.53 0.38 2.99
CA SER A 95 2.62 -0.04 3.87
C SER A 95 3.64 -0.94 3.17
N ILE A 96 3.20 -1.96 2.43
CA ILE A 96 4.13 -2.86 1.71
C ILE A 96 4.84 -2.19 0.54
N THR A 97 4.34 -1.03 0.06
CA THR A 97 5.00 -0.20 -0.97
C THR A 97 6.43 0.19 -0.60
N LEU A 98 6.76 0.25 0.69
CA LEU A 98 8.13 0.54 1.15
C LEU A 98 9.16 -0.44 0.59
N VAL A 99 8.78 -1.70 0.37
CA VAL A 99 9.67 -2.75 -0.12
C VAL A 99 10.08 -2.51 -1.58
N PRO A 100 9.17 -2.49 -2.56
CA PRO A 100 9.54 -2.23 -3.94
C PRO A 100 10.13 -0.82 -4.12
N LEU A 101 9.69 0.18 -3.35
CA LEU A 101 10.25 1.52 -3.37
C LEU A 101 11.74 1.53 -2.99
N PHE A 102 12.11 0.82 -1.91
CA PHE A 102 13.50 0.68 -1.51
C PHE A 102 14.35 0.03 -2.60
N TYR A 103 13.90 -1.10 -3.14
CA TYR A 103 14.69 -1.83 -4.14
C TYR A 103 14.78 -1.08 -5.48
N THR A 104 13.73 -0.38 -5.90
CA THR A 104 13.77 0.48 -7.09
C THR A 104 14.76 1.62 -6.90
N ALA A 105 14.68 2.34 -5.77
CA ALA A 105 15.62 3.42 -5.48
C ALA A 105 17.07 2.92 -5.35
N ARG A 106 17.28 1.73 -4.77
CA ARG A 106 18.61 1.12 -4.65
C ARG A 106 19.21 0.71 -6.00
N ARG A 107 18.36 0.30 -6.96
CA ARG A 107 18.82 -0.02 -8.34
C ARG A 107 19.23 1.24 -9.11
N MET A 108 18.50 2.35 -8.90
CA MET A 108 18.74 3.60 -9.63
C MET A 108 19.84 4.45 -9.00
N PHE A 109 20.05 4.33 -7.68
CA PHE A 109 20.92 5.20 -6.88
C PHE A 109 21.70 4.38 -5.85
N ALA A 110 22.41 5.09 -4.94
CA ALA A 110 23.11 4.45 -3.83
C ALA A 110 22.13 3.97 -2.73
N GLU A 111 22.55 2.99 -1.94
CA GLU A 111 21.75 2.44 -0.82
C GLU A 111 21.30 3.50 0.19
N LYS A 112 22.14 4.52 0.44
CA LYS A 112 21.78 5.65 1.32
C LYS A 112 20.58 6.43 0.79
N VAL A 113 20.50 6.62 -0.53
CA VAL A 113 19.36 7.29 -1.19
C VAL A 113 18.11 6.43 -1.05
N ALA A 114 18.21 5.11 -1.22
CA ALA A 114 17.09 4.21 -1.04
C ALA A 114 16.49 4.29 0.38
N TRP A 115 17.31 4.30 1.42
CA TRP A 115 16.85 4.50 2.79
C TRP A 115 16.20 5.87 3.00
N LEU A 116 16.79 6.93 2.47
CA LEU A 116 16.21 8.28 2.53
C LEU A 116 14.84 8.32 1.85
N THR A 117 14.69 7.68 0.69
CA THR A 117 13.42 7.59 -0.05
C THR A 117 12.33 6.92 0.79
N VAL A 118 12.65 5.80 1.45
CA VAL A 118 11.71 5.10 2.33
C VAL A 118 11.30 5.98 3.52
N ILE A 119 12.27 6.65 4.17
CA ILE A 119 11.99 7.54 5.30
C ILE A 119 11.10 8.71 4.86
N LEU A 120 11.42 9.36 3.75
CA LEU A 120 10.62 10.46 3.21
C LEU A 120 9.20 10.01 2.83
N PHE A 121 9.05 8.80 2.30
CA PHE A 121 7.74 8.24 1.98
C PHE A 121 6.89 7.99 3.23
N ILE A 122 7.49 7.41 4.29
CA ILE A 122 6.80 7.19 5.58
C ILE A 122 6.36 8.50 6.23
N LEU A 123 7.22 9.52 6.16
CA LEU A 123 6.97 10.83 6.75
C LEU A 123 6.09 11.75 5.89
N ASN A 124 5.79 11.36 4.65
CA ASN A 124 4.94 12.15 3.76
C ASN A 124 3.47 12.07 4.21
N PRO A 125 2.87 13.19 4.66
CA PRO A 125 1.50 13.18 5.16
C PRO A 125 0.47 12.80 4.09
N LEU A 126 0.72 13.15 2.82
CA LEU A 126 -0.18 12.79 1.72
C LEU A 126 -0.22 11.27 1.53
N CYS A 127 0.94 10.61 1.45
CA CYS A 127 1.02 9.15 1.33
C CYS A 127 0.40 8.43 2.53
N TRP A 128 0.52 9.02 3.72
CA TRP A 128 -0.07 8.49 4.93
C TRP A 128 -1.59 8.59 4.90
N LEU A 129 -2.15 9.79 4.67
CA LEU A 129 -3.58 10.07 4.60
C LEU A 129 -4.30 9.28 3.49
N GLN A 130 -3.70 9.18 2.28
CA GLN A 130 -4.29 8.42 1.17
C GLN A 130 -4.34 6.91 1.44
N SER A 131 -3.51 6.40 2.34
CA SER A 131 -3.49 4.98 2.68
C SER A 131 -4.51 4.61 3.77
N GLU A 132 -5.02 5.57 4.54
CA GLU A 132 -6.01 5.34 5.60
C GLU A 132 -7.45 5.65 5.18
N LYS A 133 -7.64 6.13 3.96
CA LYS A 133 -8.94 6.44 3.36
C LYS A 133 -9.44 5.32 2.46
N ALA A 134 -10.74 5.27 2.26
CA ALA A 134 -11.40 4.34 1.33
C ALA A 134 -11.18 4.78 -0.12
N LEU A 135 -9.92 4.71 -0.60
CA LEU A 135 -9.47 5.14 -1.92
C LEU A 135 -8.54 4.11 -2.56
N SER A 136 -8.53 4.08 -3.89
CA SER A 136 -7.72 3.14 -4.68
C SER A 136 -6.25 3.55 -4.88
N ASP A 137 -5.88 4.80 -4.52
CA ASP A 137 -4.58 5.41 -4.85
C ASP A 137 -3.39 4.63 -4.32
N ALA A 138 -3.43 4.19 -3.05
CA ALA A 138 -2.32 3.45 -2.44
C ALA A 138 -2.11 2.08 -3.10
N VAL A 139 -3.19 1.43 -3.51
CA VAL A 139 -3.14 0.16 -4.26
C VAL A 139 -2.54 0.40 -5.65
N GLY A 140 -3.00 1.43 -6.36
CA GLY A 140 -2.47 1.82 -7.67
C GLY A 140 -0.98 2.15 -7.62
N LEU A 141 -0.57 2.96 -6.65
CA LEU A 141 0.84 3.35 -6.44
C LEU A 141 1.75 2.12 -6.23
N PHE A 142 1.31 1.15 -5.43
CA PHE A 142 2.06 -0.08 -5.24
C PHE A 142 2.34 -0.79 -6.58
N PHE A 143 1.32 -1.00 -7.41
CA PHE A 143 1.50 -1.67 -8.69
C PHE A 143 2.35 -0.88 -9.68
N VAL A 144 2.26 0.45 -9.68
CA VAL A 144 3.13 1.32 -10.49
C VAL A 144 4.60 1.16 -10.08
N ILE A 145 4.91 1.17 -8.78
CA ILE A 145 6.30 1.02 -8.31
C ILE A 145 6.82 -0.40 -8.57
N VAL A 146 6.00 -1.44 -8.37
CA VAL A 146 6.37 -2.82 -8.71
C VAL A 146 6.65 -2.95 -10.21
N SER A 147 5.83 -2.36 -11.07
CA SER A 147 6.05 -2.36 -12.51
C SER A 147 7.37 -1.68 -12.90
N ALA A 148 7.67 -0.53 -12.28
CA ALA A 148 8.93 0.17 -12.48
C ALA A 148 10.15 -0.63 -11.98
N GLN A 149 9.99 -1.46 -10.96
CA GLN A 149 11.05 -2.33 -10.45
C GLN A 149 11.37 -3.49 -11.42
N LEU A 150 10.38 -3.97 -12.17
CA LEU A 150 10.53 -5.09 -13.11
C LEU A 150 11.17 -4.68 -14.44
N LEU A 151 11.17 -3.40 -14.77
CA LEU A 151 11.85 -2.82 -15.95
C LEU A 151 13.34 -2.60 -15.67
#